data_0006130ba12cfca3ffa02e6595b6636d
#
_entry.id   0006130ba12cfca3ffa02e6595b6636d
#
_cell.length_a   1.000
_cell.length_b   1.000
_cell.length_c   1.000
_cell.angle_alpha   90.00
_cell.angle_beta   90.00
_cell.angle_gamma   90.00
#
_symmetry.space_group_name_H-M   'P 1'
#
loop_
_entity.id
_entity.type
_entity.pdbx_description
1 polymer ?
#
loop_
_entity_poly.entity_id
_entity_poly.type
_entity_poly.pdbx_seq_one_letter_code
_entity_poly.pdbx_strand_id
1 'polypeptide(L)'
;MSVRNTYLRYGSVAMAFHWVIALLIIANVLLGFWFAEFIERGDPMKFTVAQWHKSIGLSVLVLSILRVVWRLMNPHPPPPWPTPLMRGLSMVSHYAFYFLILAIPITGYVMTSASPLGNGTDYFGFFTWPNLPIFQGMTRAQLRPIHETWETTHVVLAWSAIVLLPVHVGAALYHHFRLRDDVLKRMLPGTTIA
;
A
#
# COMPACT_ATOMS: atom_id res chain seq x y z
N MET A 1 -4.10 21.99 -14.77
CA MET A 1 -3.84 21.58 -13.37
C MET A 1 -2.40 21.88 -13.03
N SER A 2 -2.10 22.36 -11.81
CA SER A 2 -0.72 22.52 -11.35
C SER A 2 -0.05 21.15 -11.12
N VAL A 3 1.23 21.01 -11.45
CA VAL A 3 2.03 19.83 -11.14
C VAL A 3 2.26 19.70 -9.64
N ARG A 4 2.56 20.82 -8.98
CA ARG A 4 2.79 20.93 -7.54
C ARG A 4 1.50 21.20 -6.78
N ASN A 5 1.48 20.83 -5.49
CA ASN A 5 0.41 21.17 -4.60
C ASN A 5 0.31 22.69 -4.39
N THR A 6 -0.89 23.16 -4.15
CA THR A 6 -1.19 24.52 -3.68
C THR A 6 -1.83 24.43 -2.30
N TYR A 7 -2.06 25.57 -1.65
CA TYR A 7 -2.81 25.60 -0.38
C TYR A 7 -4.31 25.24 -0.54
N LEU A 8 -4.83 25.26 -1.76
CA LEU A 8 -6.24 24.94 -2.02
C LEU A 8 -6.44 23.50 -2.50
N ARG A 9 -5.46 22.94 -3.27
CA ARG A 9 -5.64 21.69 -3.98
C ARG A 9 -4.33 20.90 -4.10
N TYR A 10 -4.45 19.57 -4.15
CA TYR A 10 -3.35 18.70 -4.53
C TYR A 10 -2.99 18.86 -6.01
N GLY A 11 -1.70 18.78 -6.31
CA GLY A 11 -1.18 18.78 -7.68
C GLY A 11 -1.39 17.44 -8.38
N SER A 12 -1.25 17.44 -9.71
CA SER A 12 -1.44 16.23 -10.54
C SER A 12 -0.53 15.08 -10.13
N VAL A 13 0.71 15.36 -9.71
CA VAL A 13 1.64 14.31 -9.25
C VAL A 13 1.17 13.65 -7.96
N ALA A 14 0.71 14.44 -6.98
CA ALA A 14 0.19 13.89 -5.72
C ALA A 14 -1.07 13.04 -5.95
N MET A 15 -1.96 13.48 -6.85
CA MET A 15 -3.14 12.73 -7.25
C MET A 15 -2.77 11.44 -7.99
N ALA A 16 -1.82 11.49 -8.93
CA ALA A 16 -1.35 10.32 -9.66
C ALA A 16 -0.77 9.26 -8.71
N PHE A 17 0.13 9.64 -7.79
CA PHE A 17 0.63 8.73 -6.76
C PHE A 17 -0.50 8.11 -5.94
N HIS A 18 -1.49 8.93 -5.54
CA HIS A 18 -2.60 8.41 -4.75
C HIS A 18 -3.37 7.32 -5.49
N TRP A 19 -3.84 7.62 -6.69
CA TRP A 19 -4.71 6.73 -7.43
C TRP A 19 -3.99 5.50 -7.95
N VAL A 20 -2.75 5.64 -8.44
CA VAL A 20 -1.96 4.49 -8.90
C VAL A 20 -1.68 3.54 -7.73
N ILE A 21 -1.22 4.07 -6.58
CA ILE A 21 -0.96 3.24 -5.40
C ILE A 21 -2.27 2.61 -4.89
N ALA A 22 -3.38 3.33 -4.85
CA ALA A 22 -4.66 2.79 -4.40
C ALA A 22 -5.13 1.62 -5.29
N LEU A 23 -5.05 1.76 -6.60
CA LEU A 23 -5.40 0.68 -7.54
C LEU A 23 -4.48 -0.53 -7.39
N LEU A 24 -3.17 -0.31 -7.27
CA LEU A 24 -2.21 -1.39 -7.06
C LEU A 24 -2.45 -2.12 -5.73
N ILE A 25 -2.77 -1.40 -4.65
CA ILE A 25 -3.08 -2.01 -3.34
C ILE A 25 -4.36 -2.85 -3.45
N ILE A 26 -5.42 -2.33 -4.05
CA ILE A 26 -6.67 -3.08 -4.23
C ILE A 26 -6.41 -4.36 -5.03
N ALA A 27 -5.72 -4.25 -6.17
CA ALA A 27 -5.37 -5.42 -6.99
C ALA A 27 -4.52 -6.42 -6.20
N ASN A 28 -3.53 -5.93 -5.42
CA ASN A 28 -2.63 -6.79 -4.67
C ASN A 28 -3.30 -7.49 -3.49
N VAL A 29 -4.25 -6.83 -2.82
CA VAL A 29 -5.08 -7.44 -1.78
C VAL A 29 -5.92 -8.58 -2.37
N LEU A 30 -6.56 -8.33 -3.52
CA LEU A 30 -7.36 -9.36 -4.21
C LEU A 30 -6.51 -10.55 -4.63
N LEU A 31 -5.31 -10.31 -5.20
CA LEU A 31 -4.38 -11.38 -5.55
C LEU A 31 -3.90 -12.16 -4.32
N GLY A 32 -3.54 -11.44 -3.24
CA GLY A 32 -3.10 -12.05 -1.99
C GLY A 32 -4.18 -12.96 -1.39
N PHE A 33 -5.40 -12.48 -1.34
CA PHE A 33 -6.54 -13.25 -0.85
C PHE A 33 -6.84 -14.44 -1.76
N TRP A 34 -6.82 -14.25 -3.07
CA TRP A 34 -7.08 -15.31 -4.04
C TRP A 34 -6.07 -16.45 -3.93
N PHE A 35 -4.76 -16.19 -3.94
CA PHE A 35 -3.78 -17.28 -3.86
C PHE A 35 -3.71 -17.93 -2.47
N ALA A 36 -4.06 -17.19 -1.41
CA ALA A 36 -4.07 -17.75 -0.06
C ALA A 36 -5.22 -18.75 0.14
N GLU A 37 -6.44 -18.36 -0.27
CA GLU A 37 -7.68 -19.04 0.09
C GLU A 37 -8.22 -19.98 -1.01
N PHE A 38 -7.99 -19.65 -2.31
CA PHE A 38 -8.66 -20.35 -3.41
C PHE A 38 -7.75 -21.21 -4.28
N ILE A 39 -6.42 -21.09 -4.15
CA ILE A 39 -5.49 -21.90 -4.92
C ILE A 39 -4.85 -22.96 -4.01
N GLU A 40 -5.02 -24.24 -4.38
CA GLU A 40 -4.51 -25.38 -3.61
C GLU A 40 -2.97 -25.38 -3.51
N ARG A 41 -2.46 -25.99 -2.45
CA ARG A 41 -1.01 -26.20 -2.29
C ARG A 41 -0.53 -27.19 -3.35
N GLY A 42 0.50 -26.77 -4.10
CA GLY A 42 1.08 -27.59 -5.19
C GLY A 42 0.57 -27.24 -6.58
N ASP A 43 -0.48 -26.44 -6.70
CA ASP A 43 -0.91 -25.91 -8.00
C ASP A 43 0.16 -24.94 -8.55
N PRO A 44 0.67 -25.16 -9.79
CA PRO A 44 1.63 -24.25 -10.42
C PRO A 44 1.15 -22.80 -10.51
N MET A 45 -0.16 -22.58 -10.62
CA MET A 45 -0.78 -21.26 -10.64
C MET A 45 -0.50 -20.49 -9.34
N LYS A 46 -0.46 -21.19 -8.18
CA LYS A 46 -0.17 -20.56 -6.88
C LYS A 46 1.18 -19.84 -6.89
N PHE A 47 2.20 -20.47 -7.47
CA PHE A 47 3.51 -19.86 -7.60
C PHE A 47 3.45 -18.59 -8.47
N THR A 48 2.81 -18.68 -9.64
CA THR A 48 2.68 -17.57 -10.58
C THR A 48 1.98 -16.37 -9.95
N VAL A 49 0.81 -16.59 -9.32
CA VAL A 49 0.02 -15.53 -8.67
C VAL A 49 0.80 -14.92 -7.49
N ALA A 50 1.52 -15.74 -6.72
CA ALA A 50 2.39 -15.25 -5.65
C ALA A 50 3.53 -14.36 -6.19
N GLN A 51 4.13 -14.68 -7.35
CA GLN A 51 5.13 -13.80 -7.97
C GLN A 51 4.54 -12.47 -8.43
N TRP A 52 3.33 -12.45 -8.97
CA TRP A 52 2.63 -11.22 -9.31
C TRP A 52 2.33 -10.37 -8.07
N HIS A 53 1.84 -11.00 -7.00
CA HIS A 53 1.59 -10.31 -5.73
C HIS A 53 2.86 -9.66 -5.18
N LYS A 54 3.99 -10.37 -5.20
CA LYS A 54 5.29 -9.85 -4.76
C LYS A 54 5.76 -8.69 -5.64
N SER A 55 5.64 -8.81 -6.96
CA SER A 55 6.05 -7.77 -7.91
C SER A 55 5.24 -6.48 -7.74
N ILE A 56 3.91 -6.61 -7.62
CA ILE A 56 3.03 -5.46 -7.32
C ILE A 56 3.37 -4.87 -5.96
N GLY A 57 3.61 -5.71 -4.94
CA GLY A 57 3.99 -5.28 -3.60
C GLY A 57 5.28 -4.44 -3.60
N LEU A 58 6.32 -4.87 -4.34
CA LEU A 58 7.55 -4.09 -4.52
C LEU A 58 7.30 -2.78 -5.28
N SER A 59 6.44 -2.79 -6.30
CA SER A 59 6.04 -1.56 -7.00
C SER A 59 5.35 -0.57 -6.06
N VAL A 60 4.44 -1.07 -5.22
CA VAL A 60 3.77 -0.26 -4.18
C VAL A 60 4.80 0.32 -3.21
N LEU A 61 5.80 -0.45 -2.78
CA LEU A 61 6.86 0.04 -1.89
C LEU A 61 7.61 1.22 -2.51
N VAL A 62 8.12 1.05 -3.74
CA VAL A 62 8.88 2.10 -4.44
C VAL A 62 8.02 3.35 -4.63
N LEU A 63 6.80 3.20 -5.14
CA LEU A 63 5.88 4.33 -5.35
C LEU A 63 5.48 5.01 -4.04
N SER A 64 5.33 4.25 -2.94
CA SER A 64 5.00 4.81 -1.63
C SER A 64 6.15 5.62 -1.05
N ILE A 65 7.40 5.17 -1.21
CA ILE A 65 8.58 5.95 -0.82
C ILE A 65 8.62 7.26 -1.62
N LEU A 66 8.46 7.21 -2.94
CA LEU A 66 8.42 8.40 -3.80
C LEU A 66 7.29 9.33 -3.42
N ARG A 67 6.10 8.80 -3.08
CA ARG A 67 4.97 9.58 -2.59
C ARG A 67 5.27 10.28 -1.28
N VAL A 68 5.92 9.61 -0.33
CA VAL A 68 6.33 10.22 0.95
C VAL A 68 7.33 11.35 0.71
N VAL A 69 8.35 11.11 -0.11
CA VAL A 69 9.34 12.13 -0.48
C VAL A 69 8.64 13.33 -1.14
N TRP A 70 7.74 13.09 -2.10
CA TRP A 70 6.97 14.15 -2.75
C TRP A 70 6.15 14.96 -1.75
N ARG A 71 5.51 14.29 -0.77
CA ARG A 71 4.72 14.95 0.28
C ARG A 71 5.58 15.85 1.17
N LEU A 72 6.80 15.42 1.51
CA LEU A 72 7.72 16.22 2.33
C LEU A 72 8.25 17.47 1.58
N MET A 73 8.33 17.39 0.25
CA MET A 73 8.82 18.49 -0.60
C MET A 73 7.73 19.47 -1.05
N ASN A 74 6.46 19.20 -0.77
CA ASN A 74 5.36 20.00 -1.26
C ASN A 74 4.39 20.40 -0.13
N PRO A 75 3.84 21.63 -0.12
CA PRO A 75 2.78 22.00 0.80
C PRO A 75 1.57 21.08 0.62
N HIS A 76 0.76 20.96 1.63
CA HIS A 76 -0.50 20.22 1.56
C HIS A 76 -1.66 21.14 1.92
N PRO A 77 -2.79 21.05 1.22
CA PRO A 77 -3.97 21.83 1.52
C PRO A 77 -4.42 21.56 2.95
N PRO A 78 -4.76 22.60 3.73
CA PRO A 78 -5.32 22.41 5.07
C PRO A 78 -6.64 21.63 4.96
N PRO A 79 -6.87 20.66 5.86
CA PRO A 79 -8.10 19.90 5.84
C PRO A 79 -9.30 20.77 6.21
N PRO A 80 -10.44 20.67 5.51
CA PRO A 80 -11.63 21.47 5.78
C PRO A 80 -12.49 20.87 6.92
N TRP A 81 -11.85 20.50 8.03
CA TRP A 81 -12.55 19.80 9.10
C TRP A 81 -13.32 20.76 10.01
N PRO A 82 -14.66 20.61 10.09
CA PRO A 82 -15.48 21.52 10.90
C PRO A 82 -15.35 21.28 12.41
N THR A 83 -14.88 20.08 12.83
CA THR A 83 -14.74 19.74 14.26
C THR A 83 -13.35 19.21 14.61
N PRO A 84 -12.86 19.40 15.86
CA PRO A 84 -11.62 18.81 16.33
C PRO A 84 -11.59 17.28 16.24
N LEU A 85 -12.71 16.61 16.48
CA LEU A 85 -12.84 15.17 16.37
C LEU A 85 -12.60 14.68 14.94
N MET A 86 -13.25 15.27 13.95
CA MET A 86 -13.04 14.94 12.53
C MET A 86 -11.58 15.14 12.09
N ARG A 87 -10.96 16.22 12.57
CA ARG A 87 -9.54 16.49 12.35
C ARG A 87 -8.69 15.37 12.95
N GLY A 88 -8.93 14.97 14.19
CA GLY A 88 -8.20 13.89 14.87
C GLY A 88 -8.32 12.56 14.15
N LEU A 89 -9.54 12.14 13.83
CA LEU A 89 -9.81 10.90 13.10
C LEU A 89 -9.14 10.87 11.73
N SER A 90 -9.21 11.98 10.99
CA SER A 90 -8.53 12.09 9.70
C SER A 90 -7.02 11.99 9.83
N MET A 91 -6.40 12.68 10.79
CA MET A 91 -4.96 12.60 11.00
C MET A 91 -4.53 11.16 11.33
N VAL A 92 -5.20 10.51 12.29
CA VAL A 92 -4.90 9.12 12.66
C VAL A 92 -5.01 8.19 11.46
N SER A 93 -6.11 8.29 10.70
CA SER A 93 -6.33 7.48 9.50
C SER A 93 -5.22 7.69 8.46
N HIS A 94 -4.84 8.92 8.17
CA HIS A 94 -3.78 9.19 7.19
C HIS A 94 -2.41 8.69 7.66
N TYR A 95 -2.03 8.88 8.93
CA TYR A 95 -0.79 8.33 9.47
C TYR A 95 -0.80 6.81 9.45
N ALA A 96 -1.92 6.18 9.81
CA ALA A 96 -2.08 4.73 9.70
C ALA A 96 -1.86 4.24 8.26
N PHE A 97 -2.44 4.91 7.26
CA PHE A 97 -2.20 4.57 5.86
C PHE A 97 -0.73 4.76 5.45
N TYR A 98 -0.07 5.86 5.82
CA TYR A 98 1.35 6.03 5.51
C TYR A 98 2.21 4.94 6.14
N PHE A 99 1.90 4.52 7.36
CA PHE A 99 2.55 3.40 7.99
C PHE A 99 2.29 2.10 7.21
N LEU A 100 1.03 1.77 6.91
CA LEU A 100 0.64 0.51 6.28
C LEU A 100 1.18 0.37 4.85
N ILE A 101 1.15 1.43 4.02
CA ILE A 101 1.65 1.36 2.64
C ILE A 101 3.16 1.15 2.54
N LEU A 102 3.91 1.40 3.62
CA LEU A 102 5.33 1.08 3.73
C LEU A 102 5.54 -0.25 4.47
N ALA A 103 4.91 -0.46 5.61
CA ALA A 103 5.14 -1.62 6.46
C ALA A 103 4.71 -2.94 5.80
N ILE A 104 3.55 -2.97 5.12
CA ILE A 104 3.06 -4.19 4.47
C ILE A 104 4.04 -4.69 3.40
N PRO A 105 4.46 -3.91 2.41
CA PRO A 105 5.41 -4.43 1.42
C PRO A 105 6.80 -4.68 1.99
N ILE A 106 7.25 -3.95 3.02
CA ILE A 106 8.51 -4.23 3.72
C ILE A 106 8.44 -5.60 4.39
N THR A 107 7.38 -5.88 5.15
CA THR A 107 7.21 -7.19 5.82
C THR A 107 7.12 -8.32 4.81
N GLY A 108 6.42 -8.15 3.70
CA GLY A 108 6.37 -9.11 2.61
C GLY A 108 7.73 -9.36 1.95
N TYR A 109 8.54 -8.31 1.78
CA TYR A 109 9.89 -8.44 1.23
C TYR A 109 10.84 -9.15 2.19
N VAL A 110 10.77 -8.85 3.49
CA VAL A 110 11.57 -9.55 4.52
C VAL A 110 11.15 -11.03 4.59
N MET A 111 9.86 -11.32 4.64
CA MET A 111 9.31 -12.68 4.61
C MET A 111 9.80 -13.47 3.40
N THR A 112 9.73 -12.87 2.20
CA THR A 112 10.21 -13.52 0.96
C THR A 112 11.70 -13.77 1.00
N SER A 113 12.49 -12.81 1.49
CA SER A 113 13.95 -12.93 1.61
C SER A 113 14.38 -13.99 2.62
N ALA A 114 13.59 -14.22 3.66
CA ALA A 114 13.80 -15.25 4.68
C ALA A 114 13.13 -16.59 4.29
N SER A 115 12.64 -16.75 3.06
CA SER A 115 11.95 -17.98 2.65
C SER A 115 12.88 -19.20 2.69
N PRO A 116 12.52 -20.29 3.41
CA PRO A 116 13.30 -21.52 3.41
C PRO A 116 13.38 -22.22 2.05
N LEU A 117 12.51 -21.83 1.11
CA LEU A 117 12.50 -22.34 -0.26
C LEU A 117 13.51 -21.63 -1.17
N GLY A 118 14.10 -20.51 -0.72
CA GLY A 118 15.09 -19.74 -1.47
C GLY A 118 14.53 -19.03 -2.71
N ASN A 119 13.21 -18.99 -2.87
CA ASN A 119 12.55 -18.40 -4.04
C ASN A 119 12.55 -16.87 -3.89
N GLY A 120 13.40 -16.19 -4.65
CA GLY A 120 13.36 -14.74 -4.81
C GLY A 120 12.07 -14.25 -5.46
N THR A 121 11.99 -12.95 -5.69
CA THR A 121 10.89 -12.33 -6.45
C THR A 121 11.31 -12.21 -7.90
N ASP A 122 10.63 -12.93 -8.78
CA ASP A 122 10.70 -12.70 -10.22
C ASP A 122 9.84 -11.47 -10.55
N TYR A 123 10.50 -10.32 -10.77
CA TYR A 123 9.81 -9.06 -10.97
C TYR A 123 9.19 -9.01 -12.37
N PHE A 124 7.95 -9.43 -12.48
CA PHE A 124 7.16 -9.50 -13.71
C PHE A 124 7.83 -10.25 -14.87
N GLY A 125 8.75 -11.18 -14.62
CA GLY A 125 9.50 -11.88 -15.65
C GLY A 125 10.68 -11.10 -16.25
N PHE A 126 10.94 -9.87 -15.79
CA PHE A 126 12.02 -9.04 -16.32
C PHE A 126 13.37 -9.36 -15.67
N PHE A 127 13.40 -9.55 -14.37
CA PHE A 127 14.60 -9.87 -13.59
C PHE A 127 14.22 -10.41 -12.20
N THR A 128 15.17 -11.11 -11.57
CA THR A 128 15.00 -11.53 -10.18
C THR A 128 15.42 -10.42 -9.23
N TRP A 129 14.47 -9.93 -8.42
CA TRP A 129 14.77 -8.98 -7.36
C TRP A 129 15.60 -9.65 -6.26
N PRO A 130 16.76 -9.07 -5.86
CA PRO A 130 17.65 -9.70 -4.90
C PRO A 130 17.00 -9.83 -3.52
N ASN A 131 17.24 -10.96 -2.85
CA ASN A 131 16.87 -11.12 -1.46
C ASN A 131 17.80 -10.31 -0.54
N LEU A 132 17.35 -10.03 0.68
CA LEU A 132 18.16 -9.33 1.69
C LEU A 132 19.42 -10.14 2.01
N PRO A 133 20.62 -9.53 1.91
CA PRO A 133 21.88 -10.26 2.14
C PRO A 133 22.05 -10.83 3.55
N ILE A 134 21.35 -10.25 4.54
CA ILE A 134 21.41 -10.66 5.94
C ILE A 134 21.00 -12.13 6.16
N PHE A 135 20.25 -12.71 5.24
CA PHE A 135 19.78 -14.10 5.30
C PHE A 135 20.65 -15.09 4.51
N GLN A 136 21.69 -14.59 3.82
CA GLN A 136 22.60 -15.46 3.06
C GLN A 136 23.39 -16.39 3.99
N GLY A 137 23.53 -17.66 3.57
CA GLY A 137 24.23 -18.69 4.34
C GLY A 137 23.45 -19.29 5.51
N MET A 138 22.25 -18.80 5.83
CA MET A 138 21.41 -19.39 6.86
C MET A 138 20.77 -20.69 6.37
N THR A 139 20.69 -21.66 7.27
CA THR A 139 20.03 -22.96 7.01
C THR A 139 18.50 -22.79 6.98
N ARG A 140 17.80 -23.74 6.37
CA ARG A 140 16.32 -23.76 6.36
C ARG A 140 15.73 -23.74 7.78
N ALA A 141 16.37 -24.42 8.74
CA ALA A 141 15.92 -24.45 10.12
C ALA A 141 16.02 -23.08 10.81
N GLN A 142 17.04 -22.28 10.46
CA GLN A 142 17.20 -20.91 10.97
C GLN A 142 16.25 -19.92 10.28
N LEU A 143 16.01 -20.07 8.98
CA LEU A 143 15.13 -19.18 8.23
C LEU A 143 13.66 -19.37 8.57
N ARG A 144 13.23 -20.59 8.87
CA ARG A 144 11.82 -20.91 9.08
C ARG A 144 11.14 -20.06 10.15
N PRO A 145 11.65 -19.93 11.41
CA PRO A 145 11.00 -19.11 12.42
C PRO A 145 10.97 -17.62 12.05
N ILE A 146 12.00 -17.13 11.34
CA ILE A 146 12.05 -15.75 10.86
C ILE A 146 10.94 -15.53 9.82
N HIS A 147 10.84 -16.43 8.84
CA HIS A 147 9.81 -16.39 7.81
C HIS A 147 8.40 -16.39 8.42
N GLU A 148 8.10 -17.31 9.32
CA GLU A 148 6.78 -17.47 9.98
C GLU A 148 6.40 -16.21 10.79
N THR A 149 7.38 -15.59 11.46
CA THR A 149 7.16 -14.34 12.20
C THR A 149 6.77 -13.19 11.26
N TRP A 150 7.49 -13.02 10.16
CA TRP A 150 7.22 -11.95 9.20
C TRP A 150 5.96 -12.22 8.36
N GLU A 151 5.65 -13.49 8.08
CA GLU A 151 4.39 -13.91 7.46
C GLU A 151 3.20 -13.49 8.32
N THR A 152 3.22 -13.85 9.61
CA THR A 152 2.17 -13.46 10.57
C THR A 152 2.04 -11.94 10.64
N THR A 153 3.16 -11.23 10.75
CA THR A 153 3.17 -9.76 10.79
C THR A 153 2.56 -9.15 9.51
N HIS A 154 2.95 -9.66 8.34
CA HIS A 154 2.42 -9.22 7.06
C HIS A 154 0.90 -9.41 6.98
N VAL A 155 0.41 -10.59 7.37
CA VAL A 155 -1.03 -10.92 7.35
C VAL A 155 -1.82 -10.01 8.29
N VAL A 156 -1.34 -9.78 9.52
CA VAL A 156 -2.00 -8.88 10.48
C VAL A 156 -2.08 -7.44 9.95
N LEU A 157 -1.00 -6.94 9.37
CA LEU A 157 -1.00 -5.59 8.77
C LEU A 157 -1.89 -5.52 7.54
N ALA A 158 -1.92 -6.57 6.70
CA ALA A 158 -2.79 -6.64 5.54
C ALA A 158 -4.27 -6.60 5.95
N TRP A 159 -4.68 -7.37 6.96
CA TRP A 159 -6.04 -7.31 7.50
C TRP A 159 -6.38 -5.93 8.07
N SER A 160 -5.43 -5.27 8.73
CA SER A 160 -5.62 -3.89 9.21
C SER A 160 -5.91 -2.93 8.05
N ALA A 161 -5.21 -3.07 6.93
CA ALA A 161 -5.46 -2.28 5.72
C ALA A 161 -6.82 -2.62 5.08
N ILE A 162 -7.20 -3.91 5.03
CA ILE A 162 -8.48 -4.37 4.49
C ILE A 162 -9.65 -3.77 5.27
N VAL A 163 -9.53 -3.63 6.58
CA VAL A 163 -10.56 -2.97 7.43
C VAL A 163 -10.54 -1.45 7.26
N LEU A 164 -9.36 -0.85 7.22
CA LEU A 164 -9.23 0.62 7.16
C LEU A 164 -9.64 1.19 5.79
N LEU A 165 -9.42 0.46 4.71
CA LEU A 165 -9.69 0.93 3.35
C LEU A 165 -11.17 1.25 3.09
N PRO A 166 -12.15 0.37 3.41
CA PRO A 166 -13.57 0.70 3.29
C PRO A 166 -13.99 1.89 4.15
N VAL A 167 -13.42 2.03 5.36
CA VAL A 167 -13.68 3.18 6.23
C VAL A 167 -13.21 4.48 5.58
N HIS A 168 -12.01 4.47 4.98
CA HIS A 168 -11.45 5.62 4.27
C HIS A 168 -12.30 6.02 3.05
N VAL A 169 -12.66 5.04 2.23
CA VAL A 169 -13.53 5.27 1.06
C VAL A 169 -14.91 5.75 1.50
N GLY A 170 -15.51 5.10 2.49
CA GLY A 170 -16.80 5.47 3.05
C GLY A 170 -16.81 6.90 3.61
N ALA A 171 -15.76 7.30 4.33
CA ALA A 171 -15.60 8.67 4.81
C ALA A 171 -15.52 9.67 3.65
N ALA A 172 -14.74 9.40 2.60
CA ALA A 172 -14.64 10.26 1.43
C ALA A 172 -15.99 10.41 0.70
N LEU A 173 -16.75 9.32 0.57
CA LEU A 173 -18.09 9.33 -0.03
C LEU A 173 -19.10 10.07 0.86
N TYR A 174 -19.05 9.88 2.18
CA TYR A 174 -19.88 10.63 3.14
C TYR A 174 -19.63 12.13 3.03
N HIS A 175 -18.39 12.56 2.97
CA HIS A 175 -18.02 13.96 2.74
C HIS A 175 -18.59 14.48 1.41
N HIS A 176 -18.46 13.69 0.34
CA HIS A 176 -18.93 14.10 -0.98
C HIS A 176 -20.46 14.21 -1.09
N PHE A 177 -21.18 13.16 -0.66
CA PHE A 177 -22.63 13.09 -0.88
C PHE A 177 -23.44 13.73 0.24
N ARG A 178 -23.01 13.62 1.50
CA ARG A 178 -23.78 14.06 2.66
C ARG A 178 -23.39 15.45 3.13
N LEU A 179 -22.09 15.70 3.30
CA LEU A 179 -21.58 17.01 3.73
C LEU A 179 -21.42 17.98 2.56
N ARG A 180 -21.34 17.46 1.33
CA ARG A 180 -21.19 18.22 0.09
C ARG A 180 -19.98 19.15 0.09
N ASP A 181 -18.90 18.73 0.76
CA ASP A 181 -17.64 19.43 0.80
C ASP A 181 -16.65 18.97 -0.29
N ASP A 182 -15.49 19.60 -0.35
CA ASP A 182 -14.50 19.37 -1.40
C ASP A 182 -13.45 18.30 -1.07
N VAL A 183 -13.58 17.55 0.03
CA VAL A 183 -12.58 16.55 0.45
C VAL A 183 -12.23 15.59 -0.69
N LEU A 184 -13.21 14.95 -1.28
CA LEU A 184 -12.98 14.04 -2.41
C LEU A 184 -12.53 14.79 -3.67
N LYS A 185 -13.16 15.93 -3.99
CA LYS A 185 -12.83 16.71 -5.19
C LYS A 185 -11.37 17.19 -5.23
N ARG A 186 -10.76 17.45 -4.06
CA ARG A 186 -9.33 17.83 -3.96
C ARG A 186 -8.38 16.76 -4.45
N MET A 187 -8.82 15.48 -4.49
CA MET A 187 -8.05 14.32 -4.97
C MET A 187 -8.53 13.79 -6.33
N LEU A 188 -9.58 14.36 -6.90
CA LEU A 188 -10.07 13.99 -8.22
C LEU A 188 -9.50 14.92 -9.30
N PRO A 189 -8.91 14.38 -10.38
CA PRO A 189 -8.48 15.18 -11.52
C PRO A 189 -9.68 15.81 -12.23
N GLY A 190 -9.52 17.06 -12.74
CA GLY A 190 -10.57 17.72 -13.55
C GLY A 190 -11.71 18.39 -12.77
N THR A 191 -11.80 18.23 -11.45
CA THR A 191 -12.87 18.83 -10.64
C THR A 191 -12.58 20.30 -10.30
N THR A 192 -13.62 21.13 -10.24
CA THR A 192 -13.57 22.47 -9.65
C THR A 192 -13.81 22.40 -8.15
N ILE A 193 -13.08 23.21 -7.38
CA ILE A 193 -13.26 23.40 -5.94
C ILE A 193 -14.03 24.70 -5.76
N ALA A 194 -15.05 24.69 -4.94
CA ALA A 194 -15.83 25.88 -4.60
C ALA A 194 -15.07 26.79 -3.65
#